data_3cdcde2ddbc1ee09482eb7954481991d
#
_entry.id   3cdcde2ddbc1ee09482eb7954481991d
#
_cell.length_a   1.000
_cell.length_b   1.000
_cell.length_c   1.000
_cell.angle_alpha   90.00
_cell.angle_beta   90.00
_cell.angle_gamma   90.00
#
_symmetry.space_group_name_H-M   'P 1'
#
loop_
_entity.id
_entity.type
_entity.pdbx_description
1 polymer ?
#
loop_
_entity_poly.entity_id
_entity_poly.type
_entity_poly.pdbx_seq_one_letter_code
_entity_poly.pdbx_strand_id
1 'polypeptide(L)'
;YGADVGGDIPMAVEFTRSLRPLLDAYGNAEGFHLIPFTMDETVYSRELAPLAGWYRGVYVGVPWWFIDEPDAMLRFRAATTGFATLYKTSGFIDDTRAFCSIPARHGIARRCDSSFLARLVVEHRITMDDAVRISRDLVGPIPRRAFKLD
;
A
#
# COMPACT_ATOMS: atom_id res chain seq x y z
N TYR A 1 -22.75 -4.26 18.12
CA TYR A 1 -21.31 -4.16 18.18
C TYR A 1 -20.77 -4.04 16.76
N GLY A 2 -19.78 -3.21 16.53
CA GLY A 2 -19.18 -3.01 15.24
C GLY A 2 -17.97 -3.93 14.99
N ALA A 3 -17.39 -3.83 13.80
CA ALA A 3 -16.25 -4.64 13.37
C ALA A 3 -15.00 -4.53 14.27
N ASP A 4 -14.86 -3.45 15.01
CA ASP A 4 -13.64 -3.19 15.80
C ASP A 4 -13.81 -3.48 17.31
N VAL A 5 -14.54 -4.51 17.65
CA VAL A 5 -14.72 -4.89 19.07
C VAL A 5 -13.62 -5.85 19.59
N GLY A 6 -12.44 -5.82 18.98
CA GLY A 6 -11.30 -6.63 19.40
C GLY A 6 -11.28 -8.05 18.85
N GLY A 7 -12.09 -8.32 17.81
CA GLY A 7 -12.09 -9.60 17.09
C GLY A 7 -11.12 -9.66 15.91
N ASP A 8 -10.51 -8.56 15.54
CA ASP A 8 -9.61 -8.45 14.40
C ASP A 8 -8.20 -8.92 14.78
N ILE A 9 -8.06 -10.21 14.95
CA ILE A 9 -6.77 -10.83 15.28
C ILE A 9 -6.02 -11.11 13.97
N PRO A 10 -4.76 -10.70 13.85
CA PRO A 10 -3.95 -11.03 12.70
C PRO A 10 -3.87 -12.54 12.51
N MET A 11 -4.28 -13.01 11.35
CA MET A 11 -4.23 -14.42 10.97
C MET A 11 -3.33 -14.57 9.75
N ALA A 12 -2.65 -15.68 9.65
CA ALA A 12 -1.97 -16.06 8.42
C ALA A 12 -2.99 -16.13 7.28
N VAL A 13 -2.74 -15.38 6.23
CA VAL A 13 -3.61 -15.31 5.05
C VAL A 13 -2.87 -15.78 3.80
N GLU A 14 -3.63 -16.18 2.81
CA GLU A 14 -3.14 -16.62 1.53
C GLU A 14 -3.95 -15.92 0.42
N PHE A 15 -3.27 -15.18 -0.44
CA PHE A 15 -3.87 -14.40 -1.52
C PHE A 15 -3.67 -15.04 -2.88
N THR A 16 -2.49 -15.60 -3.13
CA THR A 16 -2.08 -16.02 -4.47
C THR A 16 -3.00 -17.10 -5.04
N ARG A 17 -3.23 -18.16 -4.27
CA ARG A 17 -4.08 -19.25 -4.73
C ARG A 17 -5.56 -18.87 -4.66
N SER A 18 -5.97 -18.19 -3.59
CA SER A 18 -7.38 -17.83 -3.39
C SER A 18 -7.89 -16.82 -4.40
N LEU A 19 -7.05 -15.85 -4.80
CA LEU A 19 -7.40 -14.83 -5.80
C LEU A 19 -7.17 -15.28 -7.25
N ARG A 20 -6.44 -16.36 -7.46
CA ARG A 20 -6.03 -16.78 -8.80
C ARG A 20 -7.17 -16.88 -9.81
N PRO A 21 -8.31 -17.55 -9.53
CA PRO A 21 -9.40 -17.65 -10.50
C PRO A 21 -9.96 -16.27 -10.91
N LEU A 22 -10.06 -15.34 -9.96
CA LEU A 22 -10.51 -13.98 -10.21
C LEU A 22 -9.49 -13.20 -11.04
N LEU A 23 -8.22 -13.29 -10.67
CA LEU A 23 -7.16 -12.51 -11.31
C LEU A 23 -6.80 -13.04 -12.70
N ASP A 24 -6.84 -14.35 -12.93
CA ASP A 24 -6.65 -14.92 -14.26
C ASP A 24 -7.78 -14.50 -15.21
N ALA A 25 -9.00 -14.32 -14.71
CA ALA A 25 -10.13 -13.88 -15.51
C ALA A 25 -10.16 -12.35 -15.73
N TYR A 26 -9.86 -11.56 -14.72
CA TYR A 26 -10.12 -10.11 -14.73
C TYR A 26 -8.91 -9.25 -14.36
N GLY A 27 -7.84 -9.80 -13.81
CA GLY A 27 -6.72 -9.02 -13.26
C GLY A 27 -6.05 -8.05 -14.23
N ASN A 28 -6.15 -8.30 -15.53
CA ASN A 28 -5.66 -7.42 -16.60
C ASN A 28 -6.77 -6.76 -17.40
N ALA A 29 -8.05 -6.97 -17.04
CA ALA A 29 -9.18 -6.37 -17.74
C ALA A 29 -9.21 -4.85 -17.51
N GLU A 30 -9.64 -4.12 -18.52
CA GLU A 30 -9.83 -2.69 -18.42
C GLU A 30 -10.88 -2.37 -17.35
N GLY A 31 -10.60 -1.38 -16.54
CA GLY A 31 -11.50 -0.94 -15.48
C GLY A 31 -11.56 -1.86 -14.24
N PHE A 32 -10.92 -3.03 -14.24
CA PHE A 32 -10.84 -3.85 -13.03
C PHE A 32 -9.76 -3.31 -12.07
N HIS A 33 -10.15 -3.04 -10.81
CA HIS A 33 -9.22 -2.70 -9.74
C HIS A 33 -9.51 -3.56 -8.51
N LEU A 34 -8.46 -4.12 -7.94
CA LEU A 34 -8.47 -4.87 -6.68
C LEU A 34 -7.40 -4.31 -5.77
N ILE A 35 -7.78 -3.92 -4.57
CA ILE A 35 -6.87 -3.33 -3.57
C ILE A 35 -6.95 -4.21 -2.32
N PRO A 36 -6.18 -5.32 -2.23
CA PRO A 36 -6.18 -6.16 -1.05
C PRO A 36 -5.43 -5.48 0.10
N PHE A 37 -6.03 -5.52 1.28
CA PHE A 37 -5.44 -5.12 2.55
C PHE A 37 -5.18 -6.36 3.40
N THR A 38 -4.19 -6.30 4.26
CA THR A 38 -3.84 -7.39 5.17
C THR A 38 -3.30 -6.86 6.48
N MET A 39 -3.48 -7.61 7.55
CA MET A 39 -2.81 -7.41 8.84
C MET A 39 -1.60 -8.36 9.01
N ASP A 40 -1.30 -9.17 8.00
CA ASP A 40 -0.14 -10.07 7.98
C ASP A 40 0.97 -9.47 7.11
N GLU A 41 1.99 -8.93 7.75
CA GLU A 41 3.15 -8.34 7.06
C GLU A 41 3.90 -9.36 6.17
N THR A 42 3.82 -10.64 6.47
CA THR A 42 4.60 -11.68 5.77
C THR A 42 4.16 -11.88 4.32
N VAL A 43 2.92 -11.52 3.98
CA VAL A 43 2.38 -11.67 2.62
C VAL A 43 2.70 -10.50 1.69
N TYR A 44 3.21 -9.38 2.21
CA TYR A 44 3.53 -8.23 1.36
C TYR A 44 4.55 -8.58 0.27
N SER A 45 5.71 -9.09 0.65
CA SER A 45 6.77 -9.45 -0.31
C SER A 45 6.51 -10.77 -1.01
N ARG A 46 5.89 -11.73 -0.30
CA ARG A 46 5.67 -13.08 -0.81
C ARG A 46 4.52 -13.16 -1.81
N GLU A 47 3.46 -12.37 -1.64
CA GLU A 47 2.22 -12.52 -2.40
C GLU A 47 1.73 -11.21 -3.02
N LEU A 48 1.45 -10.18 -2.21
CA LEU A 48 0.77 -8.97 -2.70
C LEU A 48 1.62 -8.15 -3.67
N ALA A 49 2.91 -7.98 -3.39
CA ALA A 49 3.78 -7.23 -4.30
C ALA A 49 3.98 -7.96 -5.63
N PRO A 50 4.25 -9.29 -5.68
CA PRO A 50 4.26 -10.04 -6.93
C PRO A 50 2.94 -9.99 -7.70
N LEU A 51 1.79 -10.13 -7.02
CA LEU A 51 0.48 -10.02 -7.67
C LEU A 51 0.25 -8.63 -8.28
N ALA A 52 0.59 -7.57 -7.56
CA ALA A 52 0.48 -6.21 -8.07
C ALA A 52 1.47 -5.93 -9.21
N GLY A 53 2.65 -6.53 -9.18
CA GLY A 53 3.62 -6.44 -10.27
C GLY A 53 3.20 -7.17 -11.54
N TRP A 54 2.43 -8.25 -11.41
CA TRP A 54 1.98 -9.07 -12.53
C TRP A 54 0.64 -8.61 -13.13
N TYR A 55 -0.36 -8.38 -12.29
CA TYR A 55 -1.70 -8.00 -12.74
C TYR A 55 -1.88 -6.49 -12.78
N ARG A 56 -2.30 -5.96 -13.94
CA ARG A 56 -2.51 -4.53 -14.16
C ARG A 56 -3.50 -3.92 -13.15
N GLY A 57 -4.55 -4.62 -12.83
CA GLY A 57 -5.63 -4.15 -11.96
C GLY A 57 -5.38 -4.31 -10.46
N VAL A 58 -4.25 -4.91 -10.03
CA VAL A 58 -3.98 -5.12 -8.61
C VAL A 58 -3.10 -3.99 -8.05
N TYR A 59 -3.51 -3.44 -6.92
CA TYR A 59 -2.78 -2.43 -6.14
C TYR A 59 -2.61 -2.90 -4.72
N VAL A 60 -1.42 -2.78 -4.13
CA VAL A 60 -1.21 -3.19 -2.74
C VAL A 60 -1.83 -2.15 -1.82
N GLY A 61 -2.77 -2.58 -0.97
CA GLY A 61 -3.30 -1.77 0.12
C GLY A 61 -2.20 -1.44 1.13
N VAL A 62 -2.20 -0.20 1.64
CA VAL A 62 -1.21 0.22 2.63
C VAL A 62 -1.47 -0.42 3.99
N PRO A 63 -0.47 -0.44 4.89
CA PRO A 63 -0.65 -0.90 6.25
C PRO A 63 -1.80 -0.17 6.96
N TRP A 64 -2.60 -0.93 7.66
CA TRP A 64 -3.69 -0.43 8.48
C TRP A 64 -3.77 -1.20 9.79
N TRP A 65 -4.60 -0.76 10.72
CA TRP A 65 -4.76 -1.34 12.05
C TRP A 65 -3.39 -1.45 12.76
N PHE A 66 -2.99 -2.59 13.24
CA PHE A 66 -1.77 -2.75 14.06
C PHE A 66 -0.46 -2.43 13.31
N ILE A 67 -0.44 -2.48 12.00
CA ILE A 67 0.75 -2.32 11.18
C ILE A 67 0.82 -0.97 10.47
N ASP A 68 0.04 0.01 10.93
CA ASP A 68 0.10 1.40 10.49
C ASP A 68 0.96 2.29 11.41
N GLU A 69 1.88 1.68 12.16
CA GLU A 69 2.90 2.37 12.92
C GLU A 69 4.16 2.63 12.07
N PRO A 70 5.00 3.62 12.44
CA PRO A 70 6.09 4.08 11.57
C PRO A 70 7.05 3.02 11.07
N ASP A 71 7.50 2.10 11.93
CA ASP A 71 8.46 1.08 11.54
C ASP A 71 7.85 0.03 10.62
N ALA A 72 6.60 -0.37 10.85
CA ALA A 72 5.88 -1.27 9.95
C ALA A 72 5.59 -0.60 8.60
N MET A 73 5.26 0.69 8.57
CA MET A 73 5.13 1.44 7.30
C MET A 73 6.43 1.44 6.50
N LEU A 74 7.58 1.58 7.15
CA LEU A 74 8.89 1.50 6.48
C LEU A 74 9.20 0.08 5.98
N ARG A 75 8.87 -0.96 6.78
CA ARG A 75 8.98 -2.37 6.34
C ARG A 75 8.08 -2.65 5.14
N PHE A 76 6.84 -2.15 5.16
CA PHE A 76 5.92 -2.26 4.02
C PHE A 76 6.53 -1.68 2.74
N ARG A 77 7.08 -0.46 2.79
CA ARG A 77 7.72 0.15 1.62
C ARG A 77 8.90 -0.69 1.12
N ALA A 78 9.73 -1.19 2.04
CA ALA A 78 10.85 -2.06 1.68
C ALA A 78 10.38 -3.39 1.05
N ALA A 79 9.31 -4.00 1.58
CA ALA A 79 8.79 -5.28 1.13
C ALA A 79 8.10 -5.19 -0.25
N THR A 80 7.49 -4.06 -0.59
CA THR A 80 6.63 -3.95 -1.79
C THR A 80 7.31 -3.28 -2.97
N THR A 81 8.22 -2.32 -2.74
CA THR A 81 8.76 -1.45 -3.79
C THR A 81 9.51 -2.22 -4.88
N GLY A 82 10.18 -3.33 -4.54
CA GLY A 82 10.97 -4.10 -5.51
C GLY A 82 10.14 -4.73 -6.64
N PHE A 83 8.90 -5.12 -6.37
CA PHE A 83 8.01 -5.76 -7.34
C PHE A 83 6.83 -4.89 -7.77
N ALA A 84 6.12 -4.33 -6.79
CA ALA A 84 4.94 -3.51 -7.05
C ALA A 84 5.30 -2.07 -7.45
N THR A 85 6.48 -1.61 -7.15
CA THR A 85 6.84 -0.18 -7.18
C THR A 85 5.96 0.67 -6.24
N LEU A 86 6.30 1.92 -6.07
CA LEU A 86 5.49 2.85 -5.27
C LEU A 86 4.14 3.18 -5.95
N TYR A 87 4.09 3.07 -7.28
CA TYR A 87 2.92 3.41 -8.10
C TYR A 87 1.83 2.34 -8.13
N LYS A 88 2.10 1.13 -7.62
CA LYS A 88 1.13 0.04 -7.52
C LYS A 88 0.64 -0.16 -6.08
N THR A 89 0.63 0.92 -5.30
CA THR A 89 0.02 0.97 -3.97
C THR A 89 -1.21 1.87 -3.97
N SER A 90 -2.04 1.76 -2.93
CA SER A 90 -3.27 2.56 -2.81
C SER A 90 -3.04 4.03 -2.44
N GLY A 91 -1.82 4.39 -2.00
CA GLY A 91 -1.64 5.61 -1.21
C GLY A 91 -2.14 5.41 0.23
N PHE A 92 -1.77 6.31 1.15
CA PHE A 92 -2.16 6.19 2.56
C PHE A 92 -3.67 6.38 2.72
N ILE A 93 -4.28 5.50 3.50
CA ILE A 93 -5.68 5.53 3.89
C ILE A 93 -5.73 5.52 5.40
N ASP A 94 -6.44 6.43 6.00
CA ASP A 94 -6.45 6.59 7.44
C ASP A 94 -7.40 5.60 8.15
N ASP A 95 -8.54 5.29 7.53
CA ASP A 95 -9.58 4.44 8.11
C ASP A 95 -9.95 4.83 9.55
N THR A 96 -10.07 6.13 9.80
CA THR A 96 -10.29 6.66 11.15
C THR A 96 -11.76 6.88 11.45
N ARG A 97 -12.11 6.73 12.74
CA ARG A 97 -13.38 7.20 13.28
C ARG A 97 -13.27 8.56 13.96
N ALA A 98 -12.05 9.03 14.22
CA ALA A 98 -11.78 10.29 14.90
C ALA A 98 -11.28 11.32 13.89
N PHE A 99 -12.14 12.16 13.35
CA PHE A 99 -11.79 13.15 12.33
C PHE A 99 -10.59 14.03 12.71
N CYS A 100 -10.43 14.34 13.99
CA CYS A 100 -9.30 15.13 14.45
C CYS A 100 -7.94 14.41 14.32
N SER A 101 -7.91 13.09 14.21
CA SER A 101 -6.68 12.33 14.04
C SER A 101 -6.18 12.28 12.58
N ILE A 102 -7.06 12.55 11.62
CA ILE A 102 -6.73 12.44 10.18
C ILE A 102 -5.47 13.24 9.81
N PRO A 103 -5.33 14.53 10.14
CA PRO A 103 -4.14 15.29 9.78
C PRO A 103 -2.86 14.73 10.39
N ALA A 104 -2.92 14.26 11.63
CA ALA A 104 -1.76 13.70 12.33
C ALA A 104 -1.31 12.38 11.67
N ARG A 105 -2.24 11.48 11.38
CA ARG A 105 -1.95 10.18 10.75
C ARG A 105 -1.41 10.34 9.34
N HIS A 106 -2.03 11.19 8.52
CA HIS A 106 -1.49 11.55 7.21
C HIS A 106 -0.12 12.24 7.30
N GLY A 107 0.11 13.05 8.33
CA GLY A 107 1.41 13.66 8.61
C GLY A 107 2.50 12.62 8.92
N ILE A 108 2.17 11.59 9.70
CA ILE A 108 3.07 10.47 10.00
C ILE A 108 3.38 9.69 8.73
N ALA A 109 2.37 9.29 7.97
CA ALA A 109 2.53 8.55 6.73
C ALA A 109 3.45 9.28 5.73
N ARG A 110 3.25 10.59 5.53
CA ARG A 110 4.11 11.40 4.65
C ARG A 110 5.56 11.43 5.13
N ARG A 111 5.82 11.50 6.45
CA ARG A 111 7.18 11.46 6.99
C ARG A 111 7.83 10.11 6.78
N CYS A 112 7.10 9.01 6.97
CA CYS A 112 7.58 7.66 6.69
C CYS A 112 7.92 7.50 5.19
N ASP A 113 7.04 7.93 4.30
CA ASP A 113 7.28 7.91 2.86
C ASP A 113 8.48 8.74 2.46
N SER A 114 8.59 9.97 2.99
CA SER A 114 9.73 10.85 2.72
C SER A 114 11.05 10.27 3.24
N SER A 115 11.04 9.65 4.43
CA SER A 115 12.19 8.97 4.99
C SER A 115 12.64 7.78 4.12
N PHE A 116 11.69 6.98 3.65
CA PHE A 116 11.99 5.88 2.74
C PHE A 116 12.58 6.38 1.42
N LEU A 117 11.99 7.41 0.80
CA LEU A 117 12.50 8.01 -0.43
C LEU A 117 13.89 8.63 -0.26
N ALA A 118 14.13 9.33 0.85
CA ALA A 118 15.44 9.89 1.17
C ALA A 118 16.51 8.77 1.27
N ARG A 119 16.18 7.64 1.88
CA ARG A 119 17.07 6.49 1.92
C ARG A 119 17.40 5.98 0.50
N LEU A 120 16.40 5.87 -0.38
CA LEU A 120 16.66 5.46 -1.77
C LEU A 120 17.57 6.43 -2.53
N VAL A 121 17.48 7.73 -2.25
CA VAL A 121 18.39 8.75 -2.82
C VAL A 121 19.80 8.56 -2.30
N VAL A 122 19.98 8.40 -0.99
CA VAL A 122 21.30 8.18 -0.36
C VAL A 122 21.94 6.89 -0.86
N GLU A 123 21.14 5.86 -1.11
CA GLU A 123 21.58 4.58 -1.69
C GLU A 123 21.81 4.66 -3.22
N HIS A 124 21.67 5.84 -3.85
CA HIS A 124 21.76 6.05 -5.31
C HIS A 124 20.83 5.19 -6.14
N ARG A 125 19.66 4.82 -5.61
CA ARG A 125 18.65 4.00 -6.30
C ARG A 125 17.65 4.85 -7.08
N ILE A 126 17.44 6.08 -6.67
CA ILE A 126 16.64 7.09 -7.38
C ILE A 126 17.33 8.46 -7.27
N THR A 127 16.95 9.41 -8.13
CA THR A 127 17.40 10.79 -8.03
C THR A 127 16.59 11.58 -6.99
N MET A 128 17.09 12.74 -6.57
CA MET A 128 16.33 13.65 -5.71
C MET A 128 15.05 14.13 -6.42
N ASP A 129 15.12 14.42 -7.71
CA ASP A 129 13.95 14.87 -8.49
C ASP A 129 12.89 13.77 -8.57
N ASP A 130 13.29 12.50 -8.71
CA ASP A 130 12.36 11.36 -8.62
C ASP A 130 11.71 11.26 -7.24
N ALA A 131 12.48 11.42 -6.16
CA ALA A 131 11.95 11.38 -4.81
C ALA A 131 10.90 12.47 -4.58
N VAL A 132 11.18 13.70 -5.02
CA VAL A 132 10.24 14.83 -4.92
C VAL A 132 8.97 14.56 -5.74
N ARG A 133 9.11 14.07 -6.98
CA ARG A 133 7.97 13.72 -7.82
C ARG A 133 7.13 12.63 -7.19
N ILE A 134 7.75 11.53 -6.78
CA ILE A 134 7.06 10.38 -6.16
C ILE A 134 6.35 10.79 -4.87
N SER A 135 6.96 11.65 -4.03
CA SER A 135 6.32 12.11 -2.79
C SER A 135 5.00 12.85 -3.04
N ARG A 136 4.91 13.62 -4.12
CA ARG A 136 3.67 14.28 -4.56
C ARG A 136 2.66 13.28 -5.11
N ASP A 137 3.14 12.33 -5.90
CA ASP A 137 2.29 11.32 -6.53
C ASP A 137 1.64 10.40 -5.49
N LEU A 138 2.33 10.09 -4.39
CA LEU A 138 1.82 9.25 -3.29
C LEU A 138 0.60 9.86 -2.57
N VAL A 139 0.46 11.19 -2.58
CA VAL A 139 -0.66 11.87 -1.91
C VAL A 139 -1.72 12.40 -2.88
N GLY A 140 -1.56 12.19 -4.17
CA GLY A 140 -2.46 12.71 -5.20
C GLY A 140 -2.74 11.70 -6.32
N PRO A 141 -1.93 11.66 -7.38
CA PRO A 141 -2.20 10.82 -8.56
C PRO A 141 -2.32 9.33 -8.27
N ILE A 142 -1.52 8.78 -7.34
CA ILE A 142 -1.56 7.34 -7.01
C ILE A 142 -2.90 6.94 -6.41
N PRO A 143 -3.38 7.54 -5.29
CA PRO A 143 -4.68 7.18 -4.74
C PRO A 143 -5.83 7.48 -5.71
N ARG A 144 -5.80 8.58 -6.46
CA ARG A 144 -6.82 8.87 -7.48
C ARG A 144 -6.94 7.72 -8.47
N ARG A 145 -5.84 7.24 -9.01
CA ARG A 145 -5.82 6.12 -9.96
C ARG A 145 -6.27 4.83 -9.31
N ALA A 146 -5.75 4.48 -8.14
CA ALA A 146 -6.08 3.24 -7.46
C ALA A 146 -7.58 3.13 -7.16
N PHE A 147 -8.19 4.22 -6.70
CA PHE A 147 -9.61 4.29 -6.32
C PHE A 147 -10.52 4.88 -7.40
N LYS A 148 -10.00 5.22 -8.57
CA LYS A 148 -10.78 5.84 -9.68
C LYS A 148 -11.52 7.11 -9.23
N LEU A 149 -10.81 7.99 -8.56
CA LEU A 149 -11.33 9.28 -8.06
C LEU A 149 -11.09 10.37 -9.12
N ASP A 150 -11.81 10.34 -10.20
CA ASP A 150 -11.76 11.33 -11.28
C ASP A 150 -12.90 12.37 -11.16
#